data_0d6c38445daef611ecbe2691b2af2fb0
#
_entry.id   0d6c38445daef611ecbe2691b2af2fb0
#
_cell.length_a   1.000
_cell.length_b   1.000
_cell.length_c   1.000
_cell.angle_alpha   90.00
_cell.angle_beta   90.00
_cell.angle_gamma   90.00
#
_symmetry.space_group_name_H-M   'P 1'
#
loop_
_entity.id
_entity.type
_entity.pdbx_description
1 polymer ?
#
loop_
_entity_poly.entity_id
_entity_poly.type
_entity_poly.pdbx_seq_one_letter_code
_entity_poly.pdbx_strand_id
1 'polypeptide(L)'
;MNYRRAEIKDIPGILLLEKKYHKNSISEEDKPDGFIGTFFSENKLKRLIEEEKGLVVAYDGDRLIAFANSASWQFWQTWAVFKPMIDDLPNIKYKDTVLSVDNSYQYGPVCIDKYNRGTEVLFNLFECSRLLMKDRYPILVTYVDQSNQRSFQAHSRKLGCEVVKEFEFHRNKLFVLCYDTTNKTQGIIIN
;
A
#
# COMPACT_ATOMS: atom_id res chain seq x y z
N MET A 1 4.14 1.36 20.48
CA MET A 1 4.28 1.65 19.02
C MET A 1 3.59 2.94 18.70
N ASN A 2 4.12 3.73 17.76
CA ASN A 2 3.55 5.02 17.35
C ASN A 2 3.25 4.95 15.84
N TYR A 3 2.01 5.26 15.45
CA TYR A 3 1.54 5.29 14.07
C TYR A 3 1.13 6.72 13.72
N ARG A 4 1.66 7.26 12.65
CA ARG A 4 1.38 8.65 12.25
C ARG A 4 1.63 8.89 10.76
N ARG A 5 1.14 10.02 10.27
CA ARG A 5 1.54 10.52 8.96
C ARG A 5 3.05 10.78 8.95
N ALA A 6 3.70 10.41 7.84
CA ALA A 6 5.13 10.65 7.67
C ALA A 6 5.46 12.14 7.55
N GLU A 7 6.65 12.48 7.99
CA GLU A 7 7.29 13.78 7.87
C GLU A 7 8.58 13.65 7.04
N ILE A 8 9.12 14.76 6.56
CA ILE A 8 10.35 14.76 5.74
C ILE A 8 11.52 14.05 6.42
N LYS A 9 11.63 14.20 7.76
CA LYS A 9 12.67 13.54 8.56
C LYS A 9 12.62 12.00 8.53
N ASP A 10 11.49 11.40 8.13
CA ASP A 10 11.31 9.94 8.08
C ASP A 10 11.89 9.32 6.80
N ILE A 11 12.14 10.13 5.78
CA ILE A 11 12.59 9.66 4.44
C ILE A 11 13.81 8.74 4.53
N PRO A 12 14.89 9.06 5.25
CA PRO A 12 16.04 8.16 5.34
C PRO A 12 15.69 6.78 5.89
N GLY A 13 14.85 6.70 6.92
CA GLY A 13 14.39 5.44 7.50
C GLY A 13 13.51 4.64 6.54
N ILE A 14 12.62 5.30 5.78
CA ILE A 14 11.79 4.68 4.76
C ILE A 14 12.64 4.05 3.66
N LEU A 15 13.61 4.80 3.13
CA LEU A 15 14.52 4.33 2.08
C LEU A 15 15.38 3.14 2.54
N LEU A 16 15.82 3.13 3.81
CA LEU A 16 16.54 2.00 4.39
C LEU A 16 15.67 0.75 4.46
N LEU A 17 14.42 0.89 4.93
CA LEU A 17 13.49 -0.22 5.04
C LEU A 17 13.08 -0.73 3.65
N GLU A 18 12.85 0.18 2.71
CA GLU A 18 12.57 -0.14 1.31
C GLU A 18 13.71 -0.96 0.69
N LYS A 19 14.94 -0.48 0.79
CA LYS A 19 16.13 -1.19 0.29
C LYS A 19 16.27 -2.58 0.88
N LYS A 20 15.97 -2.74 2.18
CA LYS A 20 16.06 -4.03 2.89
C LYS A 20 15.08 -5.07 2.35
N TYR A 21 13.86 -4.65 1.95
CA TYR A 21 12.78 -5.56 1.54
C TYR A 21 12.38 -5.47 0.07
N HIS A 22 13.16 -4.77 -0.74
CA HIS A 22 12.92 -4.73 -2.18
C HIS A 22 13.23 -6.09 -2.83
N LYS A 23 12.40 -6.51 -3.79
CA LYS A 23 12.50 -7.82 -4.48
C LYS A 23 13.89 -8.14 -5.05
N ASN A 24 14.68 -7.12 -5.41
CA ASN A 24 16.03 -7.28 -5.94
C ASN A 24 17.11 -7.31 -4.84
N SER A 25 16.75 -7.07 -3.58
CA SER A 25 17.68 -7.01 -2.45
C SER A 25 17.55 -8.22 -1.52
N ILE A 26 16.45 -8.95 -1.61
CA ILE A 26 16.19 -10.16 -0.81
C ILE A 26 16.58 -11.42 -1.58
N SER A 27 16.92 -12.49 -0.85
CA SER A 27 17.19 -13.81 -1.43
C SER A 27 15.92 -14.45 -1.99
N GLU A 28 16.05 -15.39 -2.91
CA GLU A 28 14.90 -16.18 -3.41
C GLU A 28 14.16 -16.90 -2.27
N GLU A 29 14.89 -17.37 -1.25
CA GLU A 29 14.35 -18.05 -0.07
C GLU A 29 13.49 -17.13 0.80
N ASP A 30 13.79 -15.83 0.84
CA ASP A 30 13.04 -14.82 1.62
C ASP A 30 11.81 -14.27 0.87
N LYS A 31 11.70 -14.44 -0.45
CA LYS A 31 10.57 -13.94 -1.25
C LYS A 31 9.19 -14.41 -0.78
N PRO A 32 8.99 -15.66 -0.35
CA PRO A 32 7.72 -16.11 0.21
C PRO A 32 7.28 -15.31 1.45
N ASP A 33 8.23 -14.72 2.18
CA ASP A 33 7.96 -13.84 3.32
C ASP A 33 7.46 -12.44 2.95
N GLY A 34 7.38 -12.13 1.65
CA GLY A 34 6.86 -10.88 1.12
C GLY A 34 7.95 -9.86 0.81
N PHE A 35 7.72 -9.13 -0.26
CA PHE A 35 8.62 -8.12 -0.80
C PHE A 35 7.86 -6.91 -1.31
N ILE A 36 8.58 -5.82 -1.55
CA ILE A 36 8.08 -4.65 -2.29
C ILE A 36 8.74 -4.60 -3.68
N GLY A 37 7.95 -4.20 -4.67
CA GLY A 37 8.39 -4.15 -6.07
C GLY A 37 8.73 -2.75 -6.59
N THR A 38 8.49 -1.72 -5.80
CA THR A 38 8.61 -0.32 -6.20
C THR A 38 9.73 0.36 -5.43
N PHE A 39 10.59 1.10 -6.13
CA PHE A 39 11.58 1.98 -5.53
C PHE A 39 11.14 3.44 -5.60
N PHE A 40 11.27 4.15 -4.49
CA PHE A 40 11.04 5.59 -4.43
C PHE A 40 12.36 6.36 -4.40
N SER A 41 12.41 7.44 -5.17
CA SER A 41 13.41 8.48 -4.96
C SER A 41 13.00 9.38 -3.79
N GLU A 42 13.97 10.04 -3.18
CA GLU A 42 13.70 11.03 -2.12
C GLU A 42 12.69 12.08 -2.56
N ASN A 43 12.79 12.59 -3.78
CA ASN A 43 11.84 13.59 -4.32
C ASN A 43 10.42 13.04 -4.41
N LYS A 44 10.24 11.77 -4.76
CA LYS A 44 8.93 11.15 -4.82
C LYS A 44 8.33 10.97 -3.43
N LEU A 45 9.15 10.59 -2.44
CA LEU A 45 8.70 10.51 -1.04
C LEU A 45 8.34 11.89 -0.49
N LYS A 46 9.08 12.95 -0.82
CA LYS A 46 8.72 14.34 -0.48
C LYS A 46 7.33 14.70 -1.01
N ARG A 47 7.06 14.42 -2.28
CA ARG A 47 5.75 14.68 -2.89
C ARG A 47 4.63 13.85 -2.24
N LEU A 48 4.86 12.58 -1.89
CA LEU A 48 3.90 11.76 -1.14
C LEU A 48 3.56 12.38 0.22
N ILE A 49 4.55 12.97 0.90
CA ILE A 49 4.39 13.57 2.22
C ILE A 49 3.70 14.94 2.13
N GLU A 50 4.13 15.80 1.21
CA GLU A 50 3.72 17.21 1.16
C GLU A 50 2.45 17.43 0.33
N GLU A 51 2.37 16.79 -0.86
CA GLU A 51 1.27 16.97 -1.82
C GLU A 51 0.12 15.99 -1.52
N GLU A 52 0.42 14.68 -1.55
CA GLU A 52 -0.58 13.61 -1.38
C GLU A 52 -1.02 13.43 0.07
N LYS A 53 -0.12 13.66 1.03
CA LYS A 53 -0.34 13.50 2.48
C LYS A 53 -0.77 12.07 2.86
N GLY A 54 -0.45 11.09 2.00
CA GLY A 54 -0.92 9.71 2.09
C GLY A 54 0.13 8.70 2.57
N LEU A 55 1.29 9.15 3.05
CA LEU A 55 2.34 8.27 3.57
C LEU A 55 2.23 8.15 5.10
N VAL A 56 2.11 6.91 5.57
CA VAL A 56 2.04 6.57 7.01
C VAL A 56 3.27 5.78 7.41
N VAL A 57 3.76 6.02 8.60
CA VAL A 57 4.88 5.31 9.23
C VAL A 57 4.49 4.75 10.58
N ALA A 58 5.16 3.65 10.96
CA ALA A 58 5.09 3.07 12.30
C ALA A 58 6.48 3.02 12.93
N TYR A 59 6.56 3.39 14.20
CA TYR A 59 7.76 3.39 15.01
C TYR A 59 7.61 2.50 16.24
N ASP A 60 8.69 1.79 16.57
CA ASP A 60 8.89 1.13 17.85
C ASP A 60 10.06 1.79 18.55
N GLY A 61 9.77 2.61 19.59
CA GLY A 61 10.74 3.59 20.08
C GLY A 61 11.18 4.54 18.96
N ASP A 62 12.49 4.64 18.75
CA ASP A 62 13.09 5.49 17.71
C ASP A 62 13.30 4.75 16.35
N ARG A 63 12.94 3.46 16.29
CA ARG A 63 13.14 2.64 15.11
C ARG A 63 11.92 2.65 14.21
N LEU A 64 12.07 3.09 12.95
CA LEU A 64 11.06 2.95 11.92
C LEU A 64 10.94 1.46 11.55
N ILE A 65 9.74 0.89 11.74
CA ILE A 65 9.47 -0.55 11.54
C ILE A 65 8.51 -0.82 10.39
N ALA A 66 7.75 0.18 9.94
CA ALA A 66 6.84 0.00 8.81
C ALA A 66 6.49 1.33 8.14
N PHE A 67 6.07 1.24 6.88
CA PHE A 67 5.41 2.32 6.16
C PHE A 67 4.33 1.78 5.20
N ALA A 68 3.37 2.64 4.86
CA ALA A 68 2.38 2.40 3.82
C ALA A 68 2.14 3.67 3.01
N ASN A 69 2.11 3.53 1.68
CA ASN A 69 1.84 4.61 0.77
C ASN A 69 0.38 4.59 0.32
N SER A 70 -0.21 5.77 0.20
CA SER A 70 -1.52 6.00 -0.41
C SER A 70 -1.44 7.26 -1.23
N ALA A 71 -1.86 7.22 -2.47
CA ALA A 71 -1.85 8.39 -3.31
C ALA A 71 -2.92 8.34 -4.40
N SER A 72 -3.27 9.50 -4.93
CA SER A 72 -4.14 9.66 -6.08
C SER A 72 -3.56 8.96 -7.31
N TRP A 73 -4.40 8.63 -8.27
CA TRP A 73 -3.96 8.11 -9.56
C TRP A 73 -3.14 9.15 -10.34
N GLN A 74 -3.39 10.44 -10.13
CA GLN A 74 -2.60 11.55 -10.69
C GLN A 74 -1.14 11.51 -10.24
N PHE A 75 -0.91 11.14 -8.99
CA PHE A 75 0.46 10.92 -8.50
C PHE A 75 1.11 9.73 -9.20
N TRP A 76 0.40 8.59 -9.28
CA TRP A 76 0.94 7.34 -9.82
C TRP A 76 1.14 7.35 -11.33
N GLN A 77 0.39 8.15 -12.10
CA GLN A 77 0.55 8.25 -13.56
C GLN A 77 1.95 8.67 -14.02
N THR A 78 2.77 9.23 -13.11
CA THR A 78 4.17 9.56 -13.39
C THR A 78 5.08 8.34 -13.56
N TRP A 79 4.59 7.13 -13.25
CA TRP A 79 5.26 5.86 -13.51
C TRP A 79 4.57 5.09 -14.64
N ALA A 80 5.33 4.70 -15.65
CA ALA A 80 4.80 3.99 -16.80
C ALA A 80 4.03 2.70 -16.42
N VAL A 81 4.44 2.03 -15.33
CA VAL A 81 3.79 0.79 -14.86
C VAL A 81 2.36 1.01 -14.38
N PHE A 82 2.01 2.20 -13.90
CA PHE A 82 0.66 2.50 -13.42
C PHE A 82 -0.29 2.96 -14.53
N LYS A 83 0.24 3.39 -15.69
CA LYS A 83 -0.62 3.85 -16.77
C LYS A 83 -1.64 2.78 -17.22
N PRO A 84 -1.27 1.51 -17.51
CA PRO A 84 -2.24 0.48 -17.85
C PRO A 84 -3.24 0.19 -16.72
N MET A 85 -2.83 0.32 -15.47
CA MET A 85 -3.73 0.16 -14.33
C MET A 85 -4.78 1.27 -14.28
N ILE A 86 -4.37 2.51 -14.56
CA ILE A 86 -5.26 3.67 -14.62
C ILE A 86 -6.23 3.55 -15.81
N ASP A 87 -5.72 3.15 -16.98
CA ASP A 87 -6.51 2.96 -18.19
C ASP A 87 -7.55 1.84 -18.02
N ASP A 88 -7.30 0.87 -17.12
CA ASP A 88 -8.20 -0.26 -16.83
C ASP A 88 -9.27 0.04 -15.75
N LEU A 89 -9.16 1.12 -14.99
CA LEU A 89 -10.13 1.45 -13.92
C LEU A 89 -11.59 1.42 -14.40
N PRO A 90 -11.96 1.97 -15.59
CA PRO A 90 -13.34 1.91 -16.05
C PRO A 90 -13.85 0.49 -16.36
N ASN A 91 -12.98 -0.50 -16.43
CA ASN A 91 -13.31 -1.91 -16.62
C ASN A 91 -13.40 -2.69 -15.32
N ILE A 92 -13.23 -2.02 -14.18
CA ILE A 92 -13.31 -2.63 -12.85
C ILE A 92 -14.56 -2.14 -12.15
N LYS A 93 -15.39 -3.08 -11.71
CA LYS A 93 -16.56 -2.81 -10.87
C LYS A 93 -16.31 -3.34 -9.47
N TYR A 94 -16.51 -2.49 -8.48
CA TYR A 94 -16.51 -2.88 -7.07
C TYR A 94 -17.86 -2.56 -6.44
N LYS A 95 -18.55 -3.59 -5.95
CA LYS A 95 -19.97 -3.48 -5.59
C LYS A 95 -20.77 -2.89 -6.75
N ASP A 96 -21.48 -1.80 -6.57
CA ASP A 96 -22.27 -1.13 -7.63
C ASP A 96 -21.54 0.02 -8.31
N THR A 97 -20.27 0.25 -8.00
CA THR A 97 -19.49 1.39 -8.49
C THR A 97 -18.44 0.96 -9.52
N VAL A 98 -18.43 1.58 -10.68
CA VAL A 98 -17.33 1.51 -11.65
C VAL A 98 -16.20 2.40 -11.15
N LEU A 99 -14.97 1.90 -11.16
CA LEU A 99 -13.81 2.64 -10.67
C LEU A 99 -13.41 3.77 -11.62
N SER A 100 -12.92 4.84 -11.02
CA SER A 100 -12.34 6.00 -11.72
C SER A 100 -11.22 6.62 -10.90
N VAL A 101 -10.49 7.55 -11.51
CA VAL A 101 -9.47 8.34 -10.82
C VAL A 101 -10.04 9.27 -9.75
N ASP A 102 -11.35 9.58 -9.82
CA ASP A 102 -12.02 10.52 -8.91
C ASP A 102 -12.64 9.81 -7.70
N ASN A 103 -12.96 8.51 -7.82
CA ASN A 103 -13.64 7.76 -6.76
C ASN A 103 -12.75 6.71 -6.08
N SER A 104 -11.48 6.60 -6.51
CA SER A 104 -10.56 5.62 -5.95
C SER A 104 -9.13 6.14 -5.89
N TYR A 105 -8.32 5.50 -5.06
CA TYR A 105 -6.90 5.77 -4.93
C TYR A 105 -6.11 4.47 -4.84
N GLN A 106 -4.82 4.52 -5.14
CA GLN A 106 -3.95 3.35 -5.02
C GLN A 106 -3.27 3.31 -3.64
N TYR A 107 -3.39 2.16 -2.99
CA TYR A 107 -2.75 1.81 -1.72
C TYR A 107 -1.57 0.87 -1.95
N GLY A 108 -0.45 1.19 -1.36
CA GLY A 108 0.79 0.44 -1.47
C GLY A 108 1.88 1.20 -2.23
N PRO A 109 3.14 0.72 -2.15
CA PRO A 109 3.56 -0.45 -1.39
C PRO A 109 3.42 -0.28 0.13
N VAL A 110 3.25 -1.43 0.79
CA VAL A 110 3.29 -1.56 2.25
C VAL A 110 4.53 -2.36 2.61
N CYS A 111 5.34 -1.82 3.50
CA CYS A 111 6.53 -2.49 4.00
C CYS A 111 6.50 -2.58 5.53
N ILE A 112 6.68 -3.79 6.06
CA ILE A 112 6.76 -4.06 7.50
C ILE A 112 8.03 -4.86 7.75
N ASP A 113 8.85 -4.42 8.70
CA ASP A 113 10.04 -5.15 9.15
C ASP A 113 9.65 -6.58 9.55
N LYS A 114 10.44 -7.58 9.14
CA LYS A 114 10.04 -8.98 9.26
C LYS A 114 9.74 -9.41 10.71
N TYR A 115 10.40 -8.82 11.69
CA TYR A 115 10.16 -9.11 13.11
C TYR A 115 8.84 -8.55 13.64
N ASN A 116 8.22 -7.63 12.91
CA ASN A 116 6.95 -7.01 13.26
C ASN A 116 5.78 -7.53 12.38
N ARG A 117 6.06 -8.45 11.46
CA ARG A 117 5.02 -9.09 10.63
C ARG A 117 4.21 -10.08 11.44
N GLY A 118 2.92 -10.17 11.16
CA GLY A 118 2.00 -11.05 11.87
C GLY A 118 1.46 -10.47 13.17
N THR A 119 1.86 -9.26 13.53
CA THR A 119 1.36 -8.48 14.67
C THR A 119 0.26 -7.51 14.24
N GLU A 120 -0.22 -6.68 15.16
CA GLU A 120 -1.18 -5.60 14.91
C GLU A 120 -0.68 -4.47 14.01
N VAL A 121 0.62 -4.41 13.73
CA VAL A 121 1.24 -3.34 12.91
C VAL A 121 0.55 -3.18 11.56
N LEU A 122 0.18 -4.28 10.90
CA LEU A 122 -0.51 -4.24 9.62
C LEU A 122 -1.86 -3.52 9.73
N PHE A 123 -2.67 -3.87 10.73
CA PHE A 123 -4.00 -3.30 10.93
C PHE A 123 -3.94 -1.81 11.27
N ASN A 124 -3.07 -1.45 12.21
CA ASN A 124 -2.93 -0.06 12.66
C ASN A 124 -2.39 0.83 11.54
N LEU A 125 -1.40 0.34 10.77
CA LEU A 125 -0.84 1.06 9.62
C LEU A 125 -1.90 1.27 8.52
N PHE A 126 -2.69 0.23 8.23
CA PHE A 126 -3.79 0.28 7.27
C PHE A 126 -4.88 1.26 7.72
N GLU A 127 -5.31 1.20 8.98
CA GLU A 127 -6.35 2.08 9.51
C GLU A 127 -5.90 3.54 9.51
N CYS A 128 -4.65 3.83 9.92
CA CYS A 128 -4.09 5.17 9.78
C CYS A 128 -4.11 5.66 8.33
N SER A 129 -3.70 4.81 7.39
CA SER A 129 -3.72 5.14 5.96
C SER A 129 -5.14 5.39 5.44
N ARG A 130 -6.09 4.50 5.80
CA ARG A 130 -7.50 4.65 5.45
C ARG A 130 -8.08 5.97 5.95
N LEU A 131 -7.82 6.32 7.20
CA LEU A 131 -8.30 7.59 7.81
C LEU A 131 -7.77 8.83 7.10
N LEU A 132 -6.56 8.80 6.54
CA LEU A 132 -6.02 9.91 5.75
C LEU A 132 -6.74 10.09 4.40
N MET A 133 -7.28 9.01 3.84
CA MET A 133 -7.78 9.00 2.46
C MET A 133 -9.31 8.96 2.35
N LYS A 134 -10.03 8.47 3.36
CA LYS A 134 -11.46 8.17 3.32
C LYS A 134 -12.36 9.36 2.96
N ASP A 135 -11.96 10.58 3.33
CA ASP A 135 -12.73 11.79 3.05
C ASP A 135 -12.47 12.33 1.63
N ARG A 136 -11.43 11.79 0.96
CA ARG A 136 -11.08 12.12 -0.44
C ARG A 136 -11.61 11.05 -1.41
N TYR A 137 -11.54 9.79 -1.03
CA TYR A 137 -11.84 8.67 -1.92
C TYR A 137 -12.60 7.56 -1.18
N PRO A 138 -13.77 7.16 -1.68
CA PRO A 138 -14.57 6.08 -1.08
C PRO A 138 -13.97 4.68 -1.29
N ILE A 139 -13.09 4.49 -2.29
CA ILE A 139 -12.57 3.17 -2.64
C ILE A 139 -11.05 3.17 -2.66
N LEU A 140 -10.48 2.25 -1.88
CA LEU A 140 -9.08 1.87 -1.94
C LEU A 140 -8.90 0.77 -2.99
N VAL A 141 -7.86 0.91 -3.83
CA VAL A 141 -7.44 -0.11 -4.80
C VAL A 141 -5.99 -0.49 -4.50
N THR A 142 -5.69 -1.78 -4.50
CA THR A 142 -4.32 -2.27 -4.40
C THR A 142 -4.06 -3.41 -5.40
N TYR A 143 -2.83 -3.49 -5.87
CA TYR A 143 -2.36 -4.54 -6.78
C TYR A 143 -1.35 -5.41 -6.06
N VAL A 144 -1.59 -6.71 -6.04
CA VAL A 144 -0.73 -7.68 -5.38
C VAL A 144 -0.26 -8.71 -6.39
N ASP A 145 1.07 -8.85 -6.52
CA ASP A 145 1.68 -9.88 -7.36
C ASP A 145 1.22 -11.27 -6.88
N GLN A 146 0.75 -12.12 -7.82
CA GLN A 146 0.24 -13.46 -7.50
C GLN A 146 1.31 -14.35 -6.86
N SER A 147 2.58 -14.10 -7.11
CA SER A 147 3.70 -14.79 -6.44
C SER A 147 3.91 -14.35 -4.99
N ASN A 148 3.42 -13.14 -4.62
CA ASN A 148 3.53 -12.60 -3.27
C ASN A 148 2.36 -13.05 -2.38
N GLN A 149 2.31 -14.35 -2.09
CA GLN A 149 1.22 -14.99 -1.35
C GLN A 149 1.01 -14.39 0.04
N ARG A 150 2.10 -13.98 0.71
CA ARG A 150 2.00 -13.33 2.02
C ARG A 150 1.26 -11.99 1.94
N SER A 151 1.60 -11.17 0.95
CA SER A 151 0.90 -9.90 0.71
C SER A 151 -0.56 -10.13 0.36
N PHE A 152 -0.83 -11.11 -0.50
CA PHE A 152 -2.21 -11.49 -0.86
C PHE A 152 -3.04 -11.86 0.37
N GLN A 153 -2.54 -12.76 1.22
CA GLN A 153 -3.24 -13.16 2.44
C GLN A 153 -3.40 -12.01 3.45
N ALA A 154 -2.39 -11.13 3.54
CA ALA A 154 -2.47 -9.95 4.40
C ALA A 154 -3.61 -9.02 3.97
N HIS A 155 -3.70 -8.70 2.68
CA HIS A 155 -4.74 -7.79 2.17
C HIS A 155 -6.12 -8.45 2.12
N SER A 156 -6.23 -9.67 1.59
CA SER A 156 -7.53 -10.33 1.42
C SER A 156 -8.12 -10.85 2.73
N ARG A 157 -7.34 -11.65 3.50
CA ARG A 157 -7.88 -12.35 4.68
C ARG A 157 -7.82 -11.51 5.95
N LYS A 158 -6.73 -10.71 6.13
CA LYS A 158 -6.56 -9.95 7.37
C LYS A 158 -7.20 -8.58 7.30
N LEU A 159 -7.02 -7.85 6.19
CA LEU A 159 -7.59 -6.51 6.02
C LEU A 159 -9.00 -6.52 5.42
N GLY A 160 -9.45 -7.65 4.86
CA GLY A 160 -10.77 -7.76 4.26
C GLY A 160 -10.91 -7.08 2.89
N CYS A 161 -9.79 -6.87 2.18
CA CYS A 161 -9.86 -6.39 0.80
C CYS A 161 -10.42 -7.50 -0.10
N GLU A 162 -11.34 -7.14 -0.99
CA GLU A 162 -12.01 -8.06 -1.89
C GLU A 162 -11.30 -8.12 -3.24
N VAL A 163 -11.03 -9.33 -3.74
CA VAL A 163 -10.48 -9.52 -5.09
C VAL A 163 -11.57 -9.22 -6.10
N VAL A 164 -11.33 -8.25 -6.98
CA VAL A 164 -12.31 -7.82 -7.99
C VAL A 164 -11.91 -8.20 -9.40
N LYS A 165 -10.62 -8.39 -9.65
CA LYS A 165 -10.10 -8.72 -10.98
C LYS A 165 -8.71 -9.34 -10.90
N GLU A 166 -8.34 -10.13 -11.91
CA GLU A 166 -6.95 -10.43 -12.23
C GLU A 166 -6.47 -9.47 -13.32
N PHE A 167 -5.25 -9.00 -13.19
CA PHE A 167 -4.62 -8.06 -14.10
C PHE A 167 -3.27 -8.58 -14.55
N GLU A 168 -3.00 -8.57 -15.83
CA GLU A 168 -1.72 -9.01 -16.37
C GLU A 168 -0.98 -7.83 -17.02
N PHE A 169 0.28 -7.65 -16.63
CA PHE A 169 1.15 -6.63 -17.18
C PHE A 169 2.59 -7.13 -17.28
N HIS A 170 3.15 -7.10 -18.50
CA HIS A 170 4.52 -7.57 -18.78
C HIS A 170 4.85 -8.93 -18.17
N ARG A 171 3.99 -9.94 -18.32
CA ARG A 171 4.09 -11.29 -17.76
C ARG A 171 3.93 -11.39 -16.24
N ASN A 172 3.73 -10.28 -15.54
CA ASN A 172 3.35 -10.32 -14.13
C ASN A 172 1.84 -10.45 -14.01
N LYS A 173 1.39 -11.41 -13.24
CA LYS A 173 -0.02 -11.59 -12.90
C LYS A 173 -0.28 -10.98 -11.54
N LEU A 174 -1.25 -10.09 -11.49
CA LEU A 174 -1.61 -9.34 -10.29
C LEU A 174 -3.06 -9.61 -9.92
N PHE A 175 -3.34 -9.70 -8.63
CA PHE A 175 -4.70 -9.52 -8.13
C PHE A 175 -4.97 -8.04 -7.94
N VAL A 176 -6.14 -7.59 -8.40
CA VAL A 176 -6.69 -6.27 -8.08
C VAL A 176 -7.64 -6.46 -6.91
N LEU A 177 -7.36 -5.78 -5.81
CA LEU A 177 -8.18 -5.84 -4.61
C LEU A 177 -8.73 -4.45 -4.29
N CYS A 178 -9.99 -4.40 -3.85
CA CYS A 178 -10.65 -3.18 -3.43
C CYS A 178 -11.08 -3.25 -1.97
N TYR A 179 -11.20 -2.08 -1.36
CA TYR A 179 -11.74 -1.91 -0.02
C TYR A 179 -12.58 -0.64 0.06
N ASP A 180 -13.75 -0.74 0.68
CA ASP A 180 -14.64 0.39 0.95
C ASP A 180 -14.11 1.16 2.17
N THR A 181 -13.60 2.37 1.94
CA THR A 181 -12.97 3.19 2.97
C THR A 181 -13.92 3.71 4.03
N THR A 182 -15.24 3.60 3.83
CA THR A 182 -16.25 3.93 4.84
C THR A 182 -16.31 2.87 5.94
N ASN A 183 -15.91 1.64 5.65
CA ASN A 183 -15.85 0.56 6.63
C ASN A 183 -14.64 0.76 7.55
N LYS A 184 -14.86 0.56 8.85
CA LYS A 184 -13.74 0.44 9.79
C LYS A 184 -13.13 -0.95 9.67
N THR A 185 -11.81 -1.04 9.72
CA THR A 185 -11.13 -2.34 9.84
C THR A 185 -11.57 -3.04 11.12
N GLN A 186 -11.90 -4.32 11.03
CA GLN A 186 -12.22 -5.14 12.20
C GLN A 186 -10.92 -5.58 12.91
N GLY A 187 -10.20 -4.65 13.48
CA GLY A 187 -8.94 -4.95 14.16
C GLY A 187 -8.45 -3.78 14.97
N ILE A 188 -8.55 -3.92 16.27
CA ILE A 188 -7.87 -3.18 17.34
C ILE A 188 -8.02 -1.65 17.34
N ILE A 189 -8.59 -1.20 18.46
CA ILE A 189 -8.74 0.19 18.88
C ILE A 189 -7.33 0.83 18.97
N ILE A 190 -7.09 1.84 18.15
CA ILE A 190 -5.99 2.79 18.36
C ILE A 190 -6.43 3.66 19.55
N ASN A 191 -5.88 3.40 20.74
CA ASN A 191 -5.94 4.31 21.88
C ASN A 191 -4.91 5.42 21.69
#